data_0b9a29d9c0030001cf4b5c0cb9c13df3
#
_entry.id   0b9a29d9c0030001cf4b5c0cb9c13df3
#
_cell.length_a   1.000
_cell.length_b   1.000
_cell.length_c   1.000
_cell.angle_alpha   90.00
_cell.angle_beta   90.00
_cell.angle_gamma   90.00
#
_symmetry.space_group_name_H-M   'P 1'
#
loop_
_entity.id
_entity.type
_entity.pdbx_description
1 polymer ?
#
loop_
_entity_poly.entity_id
_entity_poly.type
_entity_poly.pdbx_seq_one_letter_code
_entity_poly.pdbx_strand_id
1 'polypeptide(L)'
;MAKMQKKSINSPDETRTFDKGKFDLTKIGDTSIGKMYLEPGWSWEKCVKPLVKSQSCQASHTQYVISGRIRFKMNDGNEEEYGPGDLAYIPPGHKAWVVGNDPYTGIELGTMDLFHSI
;
A
#
# COMPACT_ATOMS: atom_id res chain seq x y z
N MET A 1 1.56 6.24 -32.71
CA MET A 1 0.11 6.22 -32.44
C MET A 1 -0.15 5.42 -31.17
N ALA A 2 -0.93 6.02 -30.26
CA ALA A 2 -1.29 5.34 -29.02
C ALA A 2 -2.21 4.15 -29.30
N LYS A 3 -2.02 3.08 -28.54
CA LYS A 3 -2.80 1.85 -28.68
C LYS A 3 -3.54 1.55 -27.39
N MET A 4 -4.70 0.94 -27.52
CA MET A 4 -5.42 0.41 -26.37
C MET A 4 -4.59 -0.70 -25.74
N GLN A 5 -4.53 -0.72 -24.41
CA GLN A 5 -3.76 -1.72 -23.66
C GLN A 5 -4.65 -2.42 -22.65
N LYS A 6 -4.28 -3.65 -22.32
CA LYS A 6 -4.97 -4.44 -21.31
C LYS A 6 -3.94 -5.22 -20.52
N LYS A 7 -4.01 -5.14 -19.19
CA LYS A 7 -3.19 -5.95 -18.28
C LYS A 7 -4.03 -6.42 -17.11
N SER A 8 -3.59 -7.48 -16.47
CA SER A 8 -4.21 -7.95 -15.23
C SER A 8 -3.34 -7.56 -14.04
N ILE A 9 -3.94 -7.04 -13.00
CA ILE A 9 -3.22 -6.77 -11.74
C ILE A 9 -2.83 -8.07 -11.03
N ASN A 10 -3.35 -9.21 -11.48
CA ASN A 10 -2.95 -10.53 -10.98
C ASN A 10 -1.71 -11.08 -11.69
N SER A 11 -1.21 -10.36 -12.69
CA SER A 11 0.04 -10.68 -13.40
C SER A 11 0.92 -9.43 -13.41
N PRO A 12 1.44 -9.02 -12.25
CA PRO A 12 2.16 -7.76 -12.13
C PRO A 12 3.50 -7.79 -12.87
N ASP A 13 4.03 -6.61 -13.20
CA ASP A 13 5.35 -6.47 -13.79
C ASP A 13 6.44 -6.72 -12.76
N GLU A 14 6.23 -6.30 -11.50
CA GLU A 14 7.18 -6.49 -10.42
C GLU A 14 6.43 -6.74 -9.11
N THR A 15 7.07 -7.48 -8.21
CA THR A 15 6.54 -7.76 -6.88
C THR A 15 7.62 -7.56 -5.84
N ARG A 16 7.31 -6.85 -4.76
CA ARG A 16 8.14 -6.75 -3.56
C ARG A 16 7.44 -7.48 -2.43
N THR A 17 8.16 -8.40 -1.80
CA THR A 17 7.64 -9.14 -0.64
C THR A 17 8.31 -8.67 0.63
N PHE A 18 7.57 -8.70 1.71
CA PHE A 18 8.07 -8.39 3.05
C PHE A 18 7.28 -9.22 4.06
N ASP A 19 7.66 -9.14 5.31
CA ASP A 19 6.99 -9.94 6.33
C ASP A 19 5.48 -9.62 6.34
N LYS A 20 4.66 -10.65 6.19
CA LYS A 20 3.19 -10.61 6.22
C LYS A 20 2.58 -9.76 5.09
N GLY A 21 3.28 -9.61 3.96
CA GLY A 21 2.70 -8.85 2.87
C GLY A 21 3.48 -8.83 1.60
N LYS A 22 2.89 -8.20 0.59
CA LYS A 22 3.55 -7.96 -0.69
C LYS A 22 2.93 -6.75 -1.37
N PHE A 23 3.71 -6.16 -2.27
CA PHE A 23 3.30 -5.03 -3.07
C PHE A 23 3.59 -5.34 -4.54
N ASP A 24 2.54 -5.41 -5.35
CA ASP A 24 2.63 -5.69 -6.78
C ASP A 24 2.55 -4.39 -7.56
N LEU A 25 3.44 -4.22 -8.53
CA LEU A 25 3.44 -3.08 -9.43
C LEU A 25 3.03 -3.53 -10.82
N THR A 26 2.02 -2.88 -11.40
CA THR A 26 1.58 -3.10 -12.78
C THR A 26 1.62 -1.78 -13.52
N LYS A 27 2.32 -1.77 -14.65
CA LYS A 27 2.49 -0.57 -15.49
C LYS A 27 1.61 -0.70 -16.73
N ILE A 28 0.85 0.34 -17.03
CA ILE A 28 0.00 0.37 -18.21
C ILE A 28 -0.07 1.82 -18.73
N GLY A 29 0.16 2.00 -20.02
CA GLY A 29 0.23 3.35 -20.60
C GLY A 29 1.28 4.17 -19.84
N ASP A 30 0.91 5.37 -19.41
CA ASP A 30 1.77 6.27 -18.64
C ASP A 30 1.53 6.14 -17.13
N THR A 31 0.78 5.12 -16.71
CA THR A 31 0.30 4.98 -15.33
C THR A 31 0.87 3.72 -14.69
N SER A 32 1.08 3.79 -13.39
CA SER A 32 1.43 2.63 -12.57
C SER A 32 0.35 2.43 -11.53
N ILE A 33 0.00 1.16 -11.30
CA ILE A 33 -0.97 0.76 -10.27
C ILE A 33 -0.29 -0.21 -9.34
N GLY A 34 -0.39 0.04 -8.05
CA GLY A 34 0.09 -0.87 -7.03
C GLY A 34 -1.05 -1.65 -6.40
N LYS A 35 -0.82 -2.93 -6.09
CA LYS A 35 -1.75 -3.73 -5.32
C LYS A 35 -1.06 -4.12 -4.03
N MET A 36 -1.55 -3.60 -2.92
CA MET A 36 -1.02 -3.90 -1.59
C MET A 36 -1.81 -5.05 -1.00
N TYR A 37 -1.12 -6.10 -0.58
CA TYR A 37 -1.71 -7.23 0.13
C TYR A 37 -1.01 -7.39 1.46
N LEU A 38 -1.77 -7.35 2.56
CA LEU A 38 -1.23 -7.43 3.92
C LEU A 38 -2.01 -8.46 4.72
N GLU A 39 -1.29 -9.38 5.38
CA GLU A 39 -1.92 -10.40 6.20
C GLU A 39 -2.32 -9.85 7.56
N PRO A 40 -3.24 -10.53 8.27
CA PRO A 40 -3.55 -10.15 9.64
C PRO A 40 -2.26 -10.16 10.49
N GLY A 41 -2.13 -9.16 11.34
CA GLY A 41 -0.94 -8.98 12.16
C GLY A 41 0.15 -8.13 11.53
N TRP A 42 -0.02 -7.75 10.25
CA TRP A 42 0.93 -6.84 9.63
C TRP A 42 0.89 -5.47 10.31
N SER A 43 2.07 -4.92 10.57
CA SER A 43 2.21 -3.51 10.93
C SER A 43 3.46 -2.96 10.25
N TRP A 44 3.42 -1.68 9.89
CA TRP A 44 4.58 -1.02 9.28
C TRP A 44 5.80 -1.11 10.21
N GLU A 45 5.59 -0.91 11.50
CA GLU A 45 6.69 -0.88 12.47
C GLU A 45 7.42 -2.22 12.57
N LYS A 46 6.70 -3.34 12.53
CA LYS A 46 7.30 -4.66 12.65
C LYS A 46 7.79 -5.22 11.33
N CYS A 47 7.09 -4.93 10.24
CA CYS A 47 7.26 -5.63 8.97
C CYS A 47 8.01 -4.82 7.91
N VAL A 48 7.99 -3.49 7.97
CA VAL A 48 8.61 -2.62 6.98
C VAL A 48 9.74 -1.79 7.56
N LYS A 49 9.56 -1.22 8.74
CA LYS A 49 10.55 -0.37 9.39
C LYS A 49 11.95 -1.00 9.45
N PRO A 50 12.10 -2.30 9.77
CA PRO A 50 13.43 -2.90 9.79
C PRO A 50 14.15 -2.87 8.44
N LEU A 51 13.40 -2.81 7.34
CA LEU A 51 13.96 -2.76 5.99
C LEU A 51 14.37 -1.35 5.57
N VAL A 52 13.57 -0.35 5.93
CA VAL A 52 13.77 1.03 5.48
C VAL A 52 14.46 1.90 6.53
N LYS A 53 14.49 1.47 7.79
CA LYS A 53 15.20 2.11 8.91
C LYS A 53 14.80 3.58 9.12
N SER A 54 13.54 3.89 8.88
CA SER A 54 12.95 5.21 9.12
C SER A 54 12.06 5.14 10.37
N GLN A 55 11.84 6.26 11.04
CA GLN A 55 10.98 6.31 12.23
C GLN A 55 9.50 6.15 11.87
N SER A 56 9.13 6.58 10.67
CA SER A 56 7.78 6.43 10.14
C SER A 56 7.86 6.33 8.62
N CYS A 57 6.78 5.90 7.98
CA CYS A 57 6.74 5.80 6.53
C CYS A 57 6.75 7.20 5.92
N GLN A 58 7.68 7.46 5.01
CA GLN A 58 7.83 8.75 4.36
C GLN A 58 7.20 8.80 2.97
N ALA A 59 6.58 7.71 2.52
CA ALA A 59 5.82 7.69 1.28
C ALA A 59 4.43 8.29 1.49
N SER A 60 3.91 8.98 0.48
CA SER A 60 2.50 9.35 0.49
C SER A 60 1.71 8.24 -0.17
N HIS A 61 0.46 8.08 0.26
CA HIS A 61 -0.42 7.05 -0.28
C HIS A 61 -1.72 7.66 -0.79
N THR A 62 -2.18 7.17 -1.94
CA THR A 62 -3.56 7.35 -2.38
C THR A 62 -4.05 5.95 -2.68
N GLN A 63 -4.89 5.40 -1.80
CA GLN A 63 -5.34 4.02 -1.88
C GLN A 63 -6.85 3.91 -1.93
N TYR A 64 -7.30 2.94 -2.74
CA TYR A 64 -8.69 2.50 -2.72
C TYR A 64 -8.75 1.13 -2.05
N VAL A 65 -9.53 1.02 -0.98
CA VAL A 65 -9.61 -0.23 -0.21
C VAL A 65 -10.59 -1.19 -0.88
N ILE A 66 -10.10 -2.38 -1.20
CA ILE A 66 -10.93 -3.45 -1.80
C ILE A 66 -11.50 -4.33 -0.71
N SER A 67 -10.66 -4.82 0.21
CA SER A 67 -11.08 -5.73 1.27
C SER A 67 -10.20 -5.56 2.49
N GLY A 68 -10.72 -5.99 3.63
CA GLY A 68 -10.04 -5.85 4.91
C GLY A 68 -10.12 -4.43 5.45
N ARG A 69 -9.41 -4.19 6.55
CA ARG A 69 -9.37 -2.89 7.21
C ARG A 69 -7.97 -2.54 7.61
N ILE A 70 -7.61 -1.27 7.49
CA ILE A 70 -6.29 -0.77 7.85
C ILE A 70 -6.44 0.52 8.64
N ARG A 71 -5.55 0.73 9.60
CA ARG A 71 -5.54 1.95 10.40
C ARG A 71 -4.20 2.65 10.20
N PHE A 72 -4.26 3.96 9.96
CA PHE A 72 -3.09 4.82 9.84
C PHE A 72 -3.02 5.77 11.02
N LYS A 73 -1.81 6.03 11.50
CA LYS A 73 -1.55 6.99 12.56
C LYS A 73 -0.44 7.93 12.12
N MET A 74 -0.74 9.22 12.08
CA MET A 74 0.23 10.25 11.75
C MET A 74 1.15 10.53 12.94
N ASN A 75 2.33 11.09 12.67
CA ASN A 75 3.27 11.47 13.72
C ASN A 75 2.68 12.48 14.73
N ASP A 76 1.69 13.28 14.30
CA ASP A 76 1.02 14.24 15.17
C ASP A 76 -0.07 13.63 16.07
N GLY A 77 -0.29 12.31 15.92
CA GLY A 77 -1.27 11.58 16.73
C GLY A 77 -2.62 11.37 16.07
N ASN A 78 -2.90 12.00 14.93
CA ASN A 78 -4.16 11.75 14.21
C ASN A 78 -4.21 10.32 13.71
N GLU A 79 -5.35 9.67 13.90
CA GLU A 79 -5.60 8.30 13.44
C GLU A 79 -6.89 8.24 12.64
N GLU A 80 -6.90 7.35 11.64
CA GLU A 80 -8.09 7.06 10.84
C GLU A 80 -8.08 5.60 10.42
N GLU A 81 -9.24 4.99 10.39
CA GLU A 81 -9.41 3.61 9.94
C GLU A 81 -10.16 3.59 8.63
N TYR A 82 -9.73 2.74 7.70
CA TYR A 82 -10.31 2.62 6.36
C TYR A 82 -10.74 1.18 6.11
N GLY A 83 -11.88 1.02 5.47
CA GLY A 83 -12.45 -0.28 5.11
C GLY A 83 -12.90 -0.30 3.65
N PRO A 84 -13.52 -1.43 3.21
CA PRO A 84 -13.88 -1.60 1.81
C PRO A 84 -14.71 -0.43 1.26
N GLY A 85 -14.30 0.07 0.10
CA GLY A 85 -14.94 1.20 -0.55
C GLY A 85 -14.40 2.57 -0.17
N ASP A 86 -13.55 2.64 0.86
CA ASP A 86 -12.96 3.92 1.25
C ASP A 86 -11.81 4.31 0.33
N LEU A 87 -11.69 5.59 0.06
CA LEU A 87 -10.54 6.17 -0.62
C LEU A 87 -9.73 6.93 0.42
N ALA A 88 -8.44 6.59 0.52
CA ALA A 88 -7.55 7.14 1.53
C ALA A 88 -6.48 8.00 0.89
N TYR A 89 -6.24 9.17 1.46
CA TYR A 89 -5.05 9.95 1.16
C TYR A 89 -4.24 10.07 2.45
N ILE A 90 -3.01 9.56 2.43
CA ILE A 90 -2.13 9.53 3.60
C ILE A 90 -0.83 10.25 3.27
N PRO A 91 -0.55 11.39 3.90
CA PRO A 91 0.71 12.10 3.68
C PRO A 91 1.90 11.37 4.33
N PRO A 92 3.14 11.75 4.01
CA PRO A 92 4.31 11.19 4.67
C PRO A 92 4.27 11.40 6.18
N GLY A 93 4.96 10.54 6.93
CA GLY A 93 5.05 10.66 8.38
C GLY A 93 3.97 9.89 9.11
N HIS A 94 3.72 8.64 8.70
CA HIS A 94 2.69 7.80 9.28
C HIS A 94 3.21 6.40 9.59
N LYS A 95 2.45 5.70 10.42
CA LYS A 95 2.54 4.26 10.65
C LYS A 95 1.18 3.65 10.32
N ALA A 96 1.15 2.35 10.14
CA ALA A 96 -0.09 1.66 9.78
C ALA A 96 -0.09 0.24 10.30
N TRP A 97 -1.29 -0.33 10.47
CA TRP A 97 -1.44 -1.73 10.82
C TRP A 97 -2.80 -2.26 10.34
N VAL A 98 -2.82 -3.56 10.06
CA VAL A 98 -4.05 -4.24 9.67
C VAL A 98 -4.92 -4.44 10.90
N VAL A 99 -6.21 -4.13 10.76
CA VAL A 99 -7.19 -4.28 11.84
C VAL A 99 -8.00 -5.55 11.61
N GLY A 100 -8.14 -6.35 12.64
CA GLY A 100 -8.95 -7.57 12.59
C GLY A 100 -8.20 -8.77 12.07
N ASN A 101 -8.96 -9.80 11.70
CA ASN A 101 -8.41 -11.12 11.34
C ASN A 101 -8.48 -11.42 9.84
N ASP A 102 -8.90 -10.46 9.03
CA ASP A 102 -8.97 -10.62 7.58
C ASP A 102 -7.78 -9.91 6.91
N PRO A 103 -7.27 -10.46 5.78
CA PRO A 103 -6.23 -9.76 5.02
C PRO A 103 -6.74 -8.43 4.46
N TYR A 104 -5.82 -7.51 4.28
CA TYR A 104 -6.10 -6.21 3.66
C TYR A 104 -5.64 -6.24 2.21
N THR A 105 -6.49 -5.75 1.30
CA THR A 105 -6.12 -5.51 -0.09
C THR A 105 -6.54 -4.10 -0.49
N GLY A 106 -5.58 -3.34 -0.99
CA GLY A 106 -5.81 -1.98 -1.47
C GLY A 106 -5.10 -1.73 -2.79
N ILE A 107 -5.66 -0.80 -3.57
CA ILE A 107 -5.05 -0.36 -4.82
C ILE A 107 -4.40 1.00 -4.57
N GLU A 108 -3.11 1.06 -4.84
CA GLU A 108 -2.30 2.27 -4.68
C GLU A 108 -2.17 2.97 -6.02
N LEU A 109 -2.45 4.27 -6.07
CA LEU A 109 -2.30 5.10 -7.25
C LEU A 109 -1.04 5.94 -7.14
N GLY A 110 -0.33 6.16 -8.25
CA GLY A 110 0.89 6.95 -8.25
C GLY A 110 2.01 6.30 -7.44
N THR A 111 2.28 5.04 -7.69
CA THR A 111 2.96 4.13 -6.78
C THR A 111 4.48 4.10 -6.84
N MET A 112 5.12 4.82 -7.74
CA MET A 112 6.57 4.62 -7.95
C MET A 112 7.40 4.88 -6.70
N ASP A 113 7.10 5.97 -5.99
CA ASP A 113 7.85 6.32 -4.77
C ASP A 113 7.69 5.25 -3.69
N LEU A 114 6.46 4.75 -3.50
CA LEU A 114 6.20 3.72 -2.52
C LEU A 114 6.91 2.42 -2.90
N PHE A 115 6.86 2.02 -4.17
CA PHE A 115 7.49 0.79 -4.64
C PHE A 115 9.00 0.80 -4.36
N HIS A 116 9.65 1.93 -4.61
CA HIS A 116 11.10 2.06 -4.38
C HIS A 116 11.46 2.25 -2.90
N SER A 117 10.47 2.53 -2.04
CA SER A 117 10.68 2.71 -0.60
C SER A 117 10.67 1.40 0.18
N ILE A 118 10.26 0.31 -0.45
CA ILE A 118 10.16 -1.02 0.20
C ILE A 118 11.26 -1.99 -0.31
#